data_753ffc03890e4f241ddac9c2c06952fb
#
_entry.id   753ffc03890e4f241ddac9c2c06952fb
#
_cell.length_a   1.000
_cell.length_b   1.000
_cell.length_c   1.000
_cell.angle_alpha   90.00
_cell.angle_beta   90.00
_cell.angle_gamma   90.00
#
_symmetry.space_group_name_H-M   'P 1'
#
loop_
_entity.id
_entity.type
_entity.pdbx_description
1 polymer ?
#
loop_
_entity_poly.entity_id
_entity_poly.type
_entity_poly.pdbx_seq_one_letter_code
_entity_poly.pdbx_strand_id
1 'polypeptide(L)'
;MAVDDAHCRSRGGHVSRPDSRKLEKPFKMMGRPQVAALTATATPRVREDILKHLGLDDPVTIVRGFARENLHFRITACDTHKDKYKRLYELVKRYKTGIIYCSTRKKVEQVYEALSDFGLSVTAYHAGMTDEQREEAQNAFMNRHADIVIATNAFGMGIDRADVRFVAHFEIPGSVEAYYQEAGRAGRDGEEAYCELLFNHADLRTQEFFIEGVNPGIPLIVELYELLRKHCSAETHDVMWSLEEMAERLKCRNAMQVGAALSVLIRNGAISRHDVPGQRVKLTRVTDPSVSGLKIPLDEDALREKGIGRAHV
;
A
#
# COMPACT_ATOMS: atom_id res chain seq x y z
N MET A 1 23.22 11.62 -10.23
CA MET A 1 21.91 11.01 -10.49
C MET A 1 21.09 11.05 -9.21
N ALA A 2 19.81 11.47 -9.25
CA ALA A 2 18.95 11.52 -8.10
C ALA A 2 17.99 10.30 -8.11
N VAL A 3 17.80 9.70 -6.95
CA VAL A 3 16.86 8.59 -6.70
C VAL A 3 15.91 9.07 -5.63
N ASP A 4 14.71 9.44 -6.04
CA ASP A 4 13.64 9.83 -5.13
C ASP A 4 12.88 8.60 -4.61
N ASP A 5 12.17 8.77 -3.48
CA ASP A 5 11.47 7.70 -2.78
C ASP A 5 12.33 6.43 -2.57
N ALA A 6 13.60 6.64 -2.19
CA ALA A 6 14.56 5.55 -2.04
C ALA A 6 14.12 4.46 -1.04
N HIS A 7 13.21 4.80 -0.10
CA HIS A 7 12.62 3.83 0.86
C HIS A 7 11.80 2.73 0.19
N CYS A 8 11.24 2.95 -1.01
CA CYS A 8 10.53 1.94 -1.78
C CYS A 8 11.42 0.75 -2.18
N ARG A 9 12.73 0.83 -1.97
CA ARG A 9 13.74 -0.19 -2.29
C ARG A 9 14.01 -1.15 -1.14
N SER A 10 13.66 -0.76 0.08
CA SER A 10 13.79 -1.63 1.25
C SER A 10 12.82 -2.80 1.20
N ARG A 11 13.23 -3.95 1.74
CA ARG A 11 12.34 -5.12 1.90
C ARG A 11 11.15 -4.85 2.83
N GLY A 12 11.23 -3.81 3.65
CA GLY A 12 10.16 -3.39 4.57
C GLY A 12 9.25 -2.30 4.02
N GLY A 13 9.49 -1.77 2.81
CA GLY A 13 8.65 -0.74 2.19
C GLY A 13 7.36 -1.33 1.63
N HIS A 14 6.21 -0.81 2.06
CA HIS A 14 4.89 -1.26 1.62
C HIS A 14 4.61 -1.08 0.11
N VAL A 15 5.42 -0.31 -0.60
CA VAL A 15 5.31 -0.10 -2.05
C VAL A 15 6.50 -0.75 -2.75
N SER A 16 6.42 -2.05 -2.94
CA SER A 16 7.42 -2.81 -3.70
C SER A 16 7.23 -2.56 -5.20
N ARG A 17 7.98 -1.63 -5.76
CA ARG A 17 8.20 -1.57 -7.22
C ARG A 17 9.36 -2.53 -7.55
N PRO A 18 9.13 -3.72 -8.14
CA PRO A 18 10.17 -4.72 -8.38
C PRO A 18 11.30 -4.19 -9.28
N ASP A 19 11.01 -3.24 -10.17
CA ASP A 19 11.99 -2.66 -11.07
C ASP A 19 12.96 -1.69 -10.38
N SER A 20 12.55 -1.08 -9.26
CA SER A 20 13.45 -0.22 -8.48
C SER A 20 14.61 -0.99 -7.84
N ARG A 21 14.47 -2.30 -7.63
CA ARG A 21 15.53 -3.15 -7.04
C ARG A 21 16.65 -3.50 -8.05
N LYS A 22 16.43 -3.24 -9.34
CA LYS A 22 17.36 -3.64 -10.40
C LYS A 22 18.34 -2.53 -10.80
N LEU A 23 18.40 -1.40 -10.09
CA LEU A 23 19.23 -0.25 -10.49
C LEU A 23 20.73 -0.45 -10.31
N GLU A 24 21.19 -1.43 -9.55
CA GLU A 24 22.60 -1.72 -9.42
C GLU A 24 23.27 -2.04 -10.78
N LYS A 25 22.59 -2.82 -11.64
CA LYS A 25 23.08 -3.13 -12.98
C LYS A 25 23.18 -1.90 -13.89
N PRO A 26 22.12 -1.08 -14.05
CA PRO A 26 22.21 0.19 -14.78
C PRO A 26 23.31 1.11 -14.25
N PHE A 27 23.50 1.23 -12.94
CA PHE A 27 24.57 2.06 -12.36
C PHE A 27 25.95 1.56 -12.74
N LYS A 28 26.18 0.25 -12.73
CA LYS A 28 27.44 -0.34 -13.20
C LYS A 28 27.68 -0.09 -14.68
N MET A 29 26.61 -0.19 -15.52
CA MET A 29 26.71 0.09 -16.96
C MET A 29 27.00 1.55 -17.28
N MET A 30 26.55 2.49 -16.45
CA MET A 30 26.80 3.93 -16.59
C MET A 30 28.12 4.39 -15.94
N GLY A 31 29.01 3.46 -15.53
CA GLY A 31 30.29 3.81 -14.91
C GLY A 31 30.17 4.33 -13.47
N ARG A 32 29.16 3.91 -12.73
CA ARG A 32 28.88 4.33 -11.33
C ARG A 32 28.82 5.86 -11.16
N PRO A 33 27.81 6.52 -11.67
CA PRO A 33 27.65 7.97 -11.51
C PRO A 33 27.47 8.33 -10.03
N GLN A 34 27.79 9.57 -9.66
CA GLN A 34 27.45 10.10 -8.34
C GLN A 34 25.95 10.02 -8.11
N VAL A 35 25.54 9.41 -7.01
CA VAL A 35 24.13 9.14 -6.68
C VAL A 35 23.71 9.91 -5.43
N ALA A 36 22.59 10.63 -5.51
CA ALA A 36 21.88 11.17 -4.37
C ALA A 36 20.59 10.33 -4.15
N ALA A 37 20.48 9.70 -3.00
CA ALA A 37 19.27 8.99 -2.60
C ALA A 37 18.46 9.86 -1.63
N LEU A 38 17.21 10.13 -2.00
CA LEU A 38 16.31 11.02 -1.24
C LEU A 38 15.12 10.18 -0.73
N THR A 39 14.69 10.45 0.49
CA THR A 39 13.48 9.85 1.06
C THR A 39 12.94 10.71 2.18
N ALA A 40 11.62 10.86 2.25
CA ALA A 40 10.96 11.58 3.33
C ALA A 40 10.93 10.79 4.64
N THR A 41 10.86 9.44 4.55
CA THR A 41 10.73 8.56 5.71
C THR A 41 11.64 7.34 5.55
N ALA A 42 12.61 7.19 6.44
CA ALA A 42 13.46 6.00 6.47
C ALA A 42 13.91 5.69 7.90
N THR A 43 13.47 4.56 8.41
CA THR A 43 14.00 4.00 9.66
C THR A 43 15.49 3.69 9.51
N PRO A 44 16.26 3.54 10.59
CA PRO A 44 17.67 3.15 10.50
C PRO A 44 17.90 1.93 9.61
N ARG A 45 17.07 0.89 9.76
CA ARG A 45 17.13 -0.34 8.95
C ARG A 45 16.86 -0.08 7.47
N VAL A 46 15.86 0.77 7.15
CA VAL A 46 15.54 1.14 5.76
C VAL A 46 16.70 1.91 5.13
N ARG A 47 17.38 2.76 5.89
CA ARG A 47 18.58 3.48 5.40
C ARG A 47 19.71 2.52 5.04
N GLU A 48 20.00 1.56 5.90
CA GLU A 48 21.01 0.51 5.62
C GLU A 48 20.67 -0.28 4.36
N ASP A 49 19.39 -0.67 4.21
CA ASP A 49 18.91 -1.36 3.01
C ASP A 49 19.07 -0.49 1.75
N ILE A 50 18.79 0.81 1.81
CA ILE A 50 18.98 1.74 0.69
C ILE A 50 20.46 1.78 0.27
N LEU A 51 21.38 1.97 1.23
CA LEU A 51 22.81 2.02 0.96
C LEU A 51 23.29 0.74 0.29
N LYS A 52 22.89 -0.41 0.83
CA LYS A 52 23.25 -1.73 0.31
C LYS A 52 22.69 -1.98 -1.10
N HIS A 53 21.42 -1.64 -1.36
CA HIS A 53 20.79 -1.89 -2.65
C HIS A 53 21.25 -0.95 -3.75
N LEU A 54 21.71 0.24 -3.40
CA LEU A 54 22.27 1.19 -4.35
C LEU A 54 23.79 0.99 -4.52
N GLY A 55 24.42 0.14 -3.70
CA GLY A 55 25.85 -0.09 -3.73
C GLY A 55 26.65 1.19 -3.46
N LEU A 56 26.20 2.00 -2.49
CA LEU A 56 26.84 3.23 -2.10
C LEU A 56 27.93 2.93 -1.08
N ASP A 57 29.18 3.15 -1.47
CA ASP A 57 30.33 2.96 -0.61
C ASP A 57 30.66 4.30 0.08
N ASP A 58 30.74 4.30 1.41
CA ASP A 58 31.04 5.47 2.25
C ASP A 58 30.24 6.75 1.91
N PRO A 59 28.89 6.68 1.88
CA PRO A 59 28.08 7.83 1.48
C PRO A 59 27.96 8.85 2.61
N VAL A 60 27.89 10.13 2.25
CA VAL A 60 27.49 11.19 3.18
C VAL A 60 26.00 11.02 3.49
N THR A 61 25.69 10.75 4.76
CA THR A 61 24.31 10.56 5.22
C THR A 61 23.85 11.81 5.97
N ILE A 62 22.82 12.49 5.44
CA ILE A 62 22.22 13.67 6.06
C ILE A 62 20.82 13.29 6.55
N VAL A 63 20.61 13.33 7.86
CA VAL A 63 19.31 13.10 8.48
C VAL A 63 18.86 14.39 9.15
N ARG A 64 17.77 14.97 8.67
CA ARG A 64 17.13 16.12 9.31
C ARG A 64 15.88 15.65 10.06
N GLY A 65 15.52 16.35 11.14
CA GLY A 65 14.31 16.06 11.90
C GLY A 65 13.04 16.19 11.03
N PHE A 66 12.05 15.38 11.36
CA PHE A 66 10.75 15.35 10.65
C PHE A 66 9.74 16.32 11.24
N ALA A 67 10.05 16.95 12.39
CA ALA A 67 9.10 17.79 13.09
C ALA A 67 8.69 18.98 12.21
N ARG A 68 7.41 19.05 11.95
CA ARG A 68 6.72 20.18 11.32
C ARG A 68 5.98 20.90 12.45
N GLU A 69 6.54 21.99 12.96
CA GLU A 69 6.02 22.72 14.14
C GLU A 69 4.60 23.29 13.93
N ASN A 70 4.25 23.54 12.67
CA ASN A 70 2.93 24.04 12.28
C ASN A 70 1.85 22.93 12.14
N LEU A 71 2.18 21.65 12.42
CA LEU A 71 1.20 20.56 12.37
C LEU A 71 0.79 20.11 13.76
N HIS A 72 -0.50 20.20 14.05
CA HIS A 72 -1.10 19.77 15.32
C HIS A 72 -1.70 18.39 15.18
N PHE A 73 -1.10 17.39 15.79
CA PHE A 73 -1.58 16.01 15.77
C PHE A 73 -2.55 15.72 16.90
N ARG A 74 -3.68 15.09 16.58
CA ARG A 74 -4.69 14.67 17.55
C ARG A 74 -5.25 13.30 17.23
N ILE A 75 -5.55 12.52 18.26
CA ILE A 75 -6.33 11.29 18.18
C ILE A 75 -7.62 11.52 18.94
N THR A 76 -8.76 11.36 18.29
CA THR A 76 -10.09 11.48 18.89
C THR A 76 -10.73 10.10 18.92
N ALA A 77 -10.99 9.57 20.11
CA ALA A 77 -11.75 8.34 20.28
C ALA A 77 -13.22 8.57 19.87
N CYS A 78 -13.74 7.68 19.04
CA CYS A 78 -15.11 7.70 18.54
C CYS A 78 -15.72 6.31 18.77
N ASP A 79 -16.74 6.21 19.62
CA ASP A 79 -17.36 4.92 19.94
C ASP A 79 -18.21 4.41 18.78
N THR A 80 -18.78 5.31 18.00
CA THR A 80 -19.66 4.98 16.88
C THR A 80 -19.24 5.69 15.59
N HIS A 81 -19.70 5.18 14.46
CA HIS A 81 -19.55 5.89 13.18
C HIS A 81 -20.24 7.27 13.20
N LYS A 82 -21.35 7.41 13.93
CA LYS A 82 -22.05 8.69 14.07
C LYS A 82 -21.15 9.74 14.72
N ASP A 83 -20.36 9.35 15.73
CA ASP A 83 -19.42 10.25 16.39
C ASP A 83 -18.32 10.70 15.43
N LYS A 84 -17.82 9.79 14.57
CA LYS A 84 -16.85 10.13 13.52
C LYS A 84 -17.43 11.18 12.54
N TYR A 85 -18.65 10.97 12.03
CA TYR A 85 -19.28 11.94 11.13
C TYR A 85 -19.53 13.29 11.80
N LYS A 86 -19.97 13.30 13.06
CA LYS A 86 -20.13 14.53 13.83
C LYS A 86 -18.80 15.27 13.94
N ARG A 87 -17.75 14.56 14.34
CA ARG A 87 -16.43 15.17 14.49
C ARG A 87 -15.87 15.66 13.16
N LEU A 88 -16.05 14.90 12.09
CA LEU A 88 -15.63 15.29 10.75
C LEU A 88 -16.33 16.58 10.29
N TYR A 89 -17.64 16.70 10.52
CA TYR A 89 -18.39 17.90 10.23
C TYR A 89 -17.87 19.13 11.01
N GLU A 90 -17.52 18.96 12.28
CA GLU A 90 -16.89 20.02 13.09
C GLU A 90 -15.56 20.47 12.51
N LEU A 91 -14.69 19.52 12.06
CA LEU A 91 -13.41 19.83 11.43
C LEU A 91 -13.62 20.63 10.14
N VAL A 92 -14.49 20.15 9.27
CA VAL A 92 -14.81 20.81 8.00
C VAL A 92 -15.33 22.22 8.22
N LYS A 93 -16.26 22.42 9.14
CA LYS A 93 -16.79 23.76 9.46
C LYS A 93 -15.69 24.70 9.98
N ARG A 94 -14.79 24.18 10.77
CA ARG A 94 -13.75 24.99 11.43
C ARG A 94 -12.63 25.37 10.46
N TYR A 95 -12.15 24.41 9.67
CA TYR A 95 -10.91 24.57 8.89
C TYR A 95 -11.14 24.71 7.38
N LYS A 96 -12.32 24.39 6.91
CA LYS A 96 -12.81 24.52 5.51
C LYS A 96 -12.05 23.66 4.50
N THR A 97 -10.73 23.84 4.33
CA THR A 97 -9.93 23.16 3.31
C THR A 97 -9.22 21.95 3.89
N GLY A 98 -9.46 20.76 3.33
CA GLY A 98 -8.86 19.56 3.91
C GLY A 98 -8.88 18.32 3.05
N ILE A 99 -8.18 17.30 3.56
CA ILE A 99 -8.14 15.95 2.99
C ILE A 99 -8.69 14.97 4.03
N ILE A 100 -9.57 14.07 3.61
CA ILE A 100 -10.13 13.04 4.46
C ILE A 100 -9.70 11.67 3.89
N TYR A 101 -8.89 10.94 4.64
CA TYR A 101 -8.43 9.62 4.24
C TYR A 101 -9.34 8.53 4.79
N CYS A 102 -9.72 7.59 3.91
CA CYS A 102 -10.48 6.40 4.22
C CYS A 102 -9.74 5.14 3.75
N SER A 103 -9.90 4.04 4.47
CA SER A 103 -9.19 2.77 4.17
C SER A 103 -9.76 2.04 2.95
N THR A 104 -11.02 2.27 2.58
CA THR A 104 -11.68 1.55 1.49
C THR A 104 -12.43 2.49 0.54
N ARG A 105 -12.59 2.06 -0.73
CA ARG A 105 -13.38 2.78 -1.75
C ARG A 105 -14.81 3.01 -1.27
N LYS A 106 -15.45 1.97 -0.75
CA LYS A 106 -16.82 2.04 -0.22
C LYS A 106 -16.96 3.11 0.88
N LYS A 107 -15.94 3.24 1.73
CA LYS A 107 -15.96 4.25 2.79
C LYS A 107 -15.78 5.65 2.24
N VAL A 108 -14.95 5.82 1.21
CA VAL A 108 -14.83 7.11 0.49
C VAL A 108 -16.19 7.56 -0.03
N GLU A 109 -16.91 6.67 -0.73
CA GLU A 109 -18.24 6.99 -1.28
C GLU A 109 -19.25 7.36 -0.17
N GLN A 110 -19.29 6.57 0.92
CA GLN A 110 -20.19 6.84 2.05
C GLN A 110 -19.90 8.18 2.72
N VAL A 111 -18.64 8.54 2.89
CA VAL A 111 -18.24 9.83 3.51
C VAL A 111 -18.53 10.97 2.53
N TYR A 112 -18.29 10.76 1.25
CA TYR A 112 -18.57 11.73 0.20
C TYR A 112 -20.08 12.06 0.15
N GLU A 113 -20.96 11.05 0.07
CA GLU A 113 -22.41 11.22 0.08
C GLU A 113 -22.86 11.99 1.33
N ALA A 114 -22.43 11.56 2.51
CA ALA A 114 -22.81 12.20 3.76
C ALA A 114 -22.39 13.68 3.84
N LEU A 115 -21.20 14.05 3.36
CA LEU A 115 -20.75 15.43 3.38
C LEU A 115 -21.38 16.27 2.26
N SER A 116 -21.68 15.68 1.11
CA SER A 116 -22.39 16.32 0.01
C SER A 116 -23.82 16.69 0.43
N ASP A 117 -24.52 15.81 1.14
CA ASP A 117 -25.88 16.04 1.65
C ASP A 117 -25.95 17.24 2.62
N PHE A 118 -24.82 17.57 3.26
CA PHE A 118 -24.70 18.79 4.08
C PHE A 118 -24.40 20.05 3.26
N GLY A 119 -24.36 19.95 1.93
CA GLY A 119 -24.07 21.08 1.04
C GLY A 119 -22.62 21.54 1.06
N LEU A 120 -21.68 20.68 1.44
CA LEU A 120 -20.25 20.98 1.48
C LEU A 120 -19.62 20.78 0.09
N SER A 121 -18.63 21.61 -0.24
CA SER A 121 -17.87 21.51 -1.50
C SER A 121 -16.85 20.39 -1.41
N VAL A 122 -17.21 19.19 -1.83
CA VAL A 122 -16.42 17.98 -1.68
C VAL A 122 -16.20 17.26 -3.01
N THR A 123 -15.12 16.51 -3.11
CA THR A 123 -14.85 15.58 -4.21
C THR A 123 -14.31 14.25 -3.68
N ALA A 124 -14.53 13.16 -4.42
CA ALA A 124 -14.07 11.82 -4.07
C ALA A 124 -12.92 11.38 -4.97
N TYR A 125 -11.96 10.62 -4.42
CA TYR A 125 -10.84 10.06 -5.19
C TYR A 125 -10.43 8.68 -4.70
N HIS A 126 -10.49 7.68 -5.58
CA HIS A 126 -9.99 6.33 -5.27
C HIS A 126 -9.64 5.53 -6.54
N ALA A 127 -8.87 4.47 -6.40
CA ALA A 127 -8.38 3.65 -7.51
C ALA A 127 -9.48 2.87 -8.29
N GLY A 128 -10.75 2.91 -7.85
CA GLY A 128 -11.89 2.33 -8.57
C GLY A 128 -12.52 3.27 -9.60
N MET A 129 -12.12 4.54 -9.60
CA MET A 129 -12.56 5.54 -10.58
C MET A 129 -11.77 5.41 -11.88
N THR A 130 -12.35 5.87 -13.00
CA THR A 130 -11.61 5.97 -14.27
C THR A 130 -10.50 7.00 -14.18
N ASP A 131 -9.58 7.01 -15.12
CA ASP A 131 -8.48 7.98 -15.15
C ASP A 131 -9.02 9.40 -15.28
N GLU A 132 -10.04 9.60 -16.11
CA GLU A 132 -10.71 10.87 -16.32
C GLU A 132 -11.38 11.39 -15.04
N GLN A 133 -12.12 10.52 -14.34
CA GLN A 133 -12.75 10.88 -13.06
C GLN A 133 -11.72 11.25 -11.99
N ARG A 134 -10.59 10.54 -11.95
CA ARG A 134 -9.51 10.86 -11.01
C ARG A 134 -8.86 12.20 -11.32
N GLU A 135 -8.62 12.48 -12.59
CA GLU A 135 -8.06 13.75 -13.04
C GLU A 135 -9.01 14.91 -12.73
N GLU A 136 -10.30 14.73 -13.00
CA GLU A 136 -11.33 15.74 -12.71
C GLU A 136 -11.41 16.04 -11.19
N ALA A 137 -11.45 15.00 -10.36
CA ALA A 137 -11.48 15.15 -8.91
C ALA A 137 -10.21 15.83 -8.36
N GLN A 138 -9.05 15.47 -8.88
CA GLN A 138 -7.79 16.09 -8.53
C GLN A 138 -7.76 17.56 -8.94
N ASN A 139 -8.15 17.86 -10.16
CA ASN A 139 -8.20 19.23 -10.68
C ASN A 139 -9.21 20.09 -9.92
N ALA A 140 -10.38 19.54 -9.55
CA ALA A 140 -11.37 20.24 -8.74
C ALA A 140 -10.77 20.66 -7.38
N PHE A 141 -10.03 19.75 -6.72
CA PHE A 141 -9.38 20.06 -5.46
C PHE A 141 -8.21 21.04 -5.64
N MET A 142 -7.33 20.83 -6.62
CA MET A 142 -6.17 21.69 -6.84
C MET A 142 -6.53 23.10 -7.25
N ASN A 143 -7.58 23.27 -8.07
CA ASN A 143 -8.06 24.56 -8.56
C ASN A 143 -9.08 25.23 -7.63
N ARG A 144 -9.28 24.70 -6.41
CA ARG A 144 -10.18 25.25 -5.39
C ARG A 144 -11.66 25.26 -5.80
N HIS A 145 -12.05 24.39 -6.73
CA HIS A 145 -13.46 24.13 -7.06
C HIS A 145 -14.08 23.17 -6.02
N ALA A 146 -13.26 22.36 -5.37
CA ALA A 146 -13.64 21.60 -4.19
C ALA A 146 -12.73 22.01 -3.02
N ASP A 147 -13.35 22.23 -1.85
CA ASP A 147 -12.62 22.58 -0.62
C ASP A 147 -12.04 21.34 0.05
N ILE A 148 -12.71 20.21 -0.12
CA ILE A 148 -12.37 18.96 0.56
C ILE A 148 -12.27 17.83 -0.46
N VAL A 149 -11.27 17.00 -0.30
CA VAL A 149 -11.16 15.72 -1.00
C VAL A 149 -11.28 14.57 -0.01
N ILE A 150 -12.15 13.60 -0.33
CA ILE A 150 -12.29 12.35 0.41
C ILE A 150 -11.63 11.25 -0.42
N ALA A 151 -10.62 10.58 0.13
CA ALA A 151 -9.80 9.72 -0.70
C ALA A 151 -9.28 8.48 0.04
N THR A 152 -8.88 7.46 -0.74
CA THR A 152 -7.98 6.42 -0.25
C THR A 152 -6.53 6.90 -0.34
N ASN A 153 -5.58 6.10 0.16
CA ASN A 153 -4.14 6.32 0.02
C ASN A 153 -3.64 6.45 -1.45
N ALA A 154 -4.51 6.13 -2.44
CA ALA A 154 -4.22 6.38 -3.86
C ALA A 154 -4.10 7.88 -4.18
N PHE A 155 -4.71 8.75 -3.37
CA PHE A 155 -4.61 10.20 -3.49
C PHE A 155 -3.36 10.69 -2.78
N GLY A 156 -2.32 10.97 -3.53
CA GLY A 156 -1.07 11.34 -2.88
C GLY A 156 -0.01 11.88 -3.81
N MET A 157 0.40 11.12 -4.81
CA MET A 157 1.43 11.58 -5.74
C MET A 157 0.96 12.79 -6.54
N GLY A 158 1.79 13.84 -6.59
CA GLY A 158 1.48 15.06 -7.35
C GLY A 158 0.52 16.04 -6.68
N ILE A 159 0.11 15.80 -5.44
CA ILE A 159 -0.75 16.73 -4.69
C ILE A 159 0.13 17.75 -3.97
N ASP A 160 0.11 18.96 -4.47
CA ASP A 160 0.88 20.10 -3.93
C ASP A 160 0.01 21.33 -3.68
N ARG A 161 -1.14 21.12 -3.02
CA ARG A 161 -1.98 22.22 -2.55
C ARG A 161 -1.47 22.70 -1.18
N ALA A 162 -0.96 23.93 -1.13
CA ALA A 162 -0.26 24.46 0.03
C ALA A 162 -1.20 24.80 1.21
N ASP A 163 -2.42 25.29 0.90
CA ASP A 163 -3.41 25.80 1.85
C ASP A 163 -4.32 24.73 2.48
N VAL A 164 -3.88 23.50 2.59
CA VAL A 164 -4.62 22.43 3.29
C VAL A 164 -4.55 22.67 4.79
N ARG A 165 -5.70 22.98 5.41
CA ARG A 165 -5.77 23.33 6.84
C ARG A 165 -6.03 22.15 7.75
N PHE A 166 -6.55 21.04 7.22
CA PHE A 166 -6.64 19.81 8.00
C PHE A 166 -6.44 18.56 7.15
N VAL A 167 -5.92 17.52 7.79
CA VAL A 167 -5.95 16.14 7.30
C VAL A 167 -6.65 15.28 8.34
N ALA A 168 -7.75 14.66 7.98
CA ALA A 168 -8.47 13.74 8.84
C ALA A 168 -8.32 12.30 8.35
N HIS A 169 -8.02 11.38 9.25
CA HIS A 169 -8.08 9.96 8.98
C HIS A 169 -9.37 9.41 9.57
N PHE A 170 -10.32 9.06 8.71
CA PHE A 170 -11.61 8.50 9.13
C PHE A 170 -11.45 7.11 9.73
N GLU A 171 -10.47 6.36 9.26
CA GLU A 171 -10.07 5.04 9.75
C GLU A 171 -8.54 5.02 9.94
N ILE A 172 -8.06 4.05 10.72
CA ILE A 172 -6.63 3.88 10.98
C ILE A 172 -5.88 3.64 9.66
N PRO A 173 -4.81 4.38 9.37
CA PRO A 173 -3.94 4.12 8.21
C PRO A 173 -3.15 2.82 8.36
N GLY A 174 -2.63 2.29 7.25
CA GLY A 174 -1.94 1.00 7.20
C GLY A 174 -0.62 0.95 7.95
N SER A 175 0.01 2.10 8.21
CA SER A 175 1.23 2.23 9.02
C SER A 175 1.42 3.65 9.56
N VAL A 176 2.33 3.80 10.50
CA VAL A 176 2.72 5.12 11.05
C VAL A 176 3.37 5.98 9.97
N GLU A 177 4.17 5.38 9.10
CA GLU A 177 4.80 6.07 7.97
C GLU A 177 3.75 6.61 6.99
N ALA A 178 2.73 5.80 6.65
CA ALA A 178 1.62 6.22 5.81
C ALA A 178 0.87 7.38 6.46
N TYR A 179 0.53 7.26 7.76
CA TYR A 179 -0.09 8.33 8.53
C TYR A 179 0.70 9.64 8.45
N TYR A 180 2.01 9.56 8.66
CA TYR A 180 2.87 10.73 8.63
C TYR A 180 2.98 11.36 7.24
N GLN A 181 3.11 10.55 6.18
CA GLN A 181 3.15 11.04 4.80
C GLN A 181 1.83 11.70 4.37
N GLU A 182 0.70 11.11 4.78
CA GLU A 182 -0.63 11.64 4.48
C GLU A 182 -0.90 12.92 5.27
N ALA A 183 -0.61 12.94 6.55
CA ALA A 183 -0.71 14.13 7.41
C ALA A 183 0.21 15.27 6.96
N GLY A 184 1.40 14.94 6.46
CA GLY A 184 2.39 15.91 5.96
C GLY A 184 1.95 16.72 4.74
N ARG A 185 0.77 16.43 4.17
CA ARG A 185 0.15 17.23 3.09
C ARG A 185 -0.48 18.51 3.60
N ALA A 186 -0.77 18.58 4.91
CA ALA A 186 -1.30 19.77 5.55
C ALA A 186 -0.23 20.86 5.72
N GLY A 187 -0.64 22.13 5.68
CA GLY A 187 0.15 23.28 6.06
C GLY A 187 1.48 23.44 5.33
N ARG A 188 1.55 23.14 4.04
CA ARG A 188 2.81 23.27 3.27
C ARG A 188 3.24 24.72 3.06
N ASP A 189 2.34 25.66 3.25
CA ASP A 189 2.60 27.10 3.29
C ASP A 189 3.23 27.59 4.59
N GLY A 190 3.40 26.71 5.57
CA GLY A 190 3.93 27.04 6.90
C GLY A 190 2.89 27.48 7.92
N GLU A 191 1.63 27.69 7.47
CA GLU A 191 0.54 28.05 8.35
C GLU A 191 0.05 26.86 9.19
N GLU A 192 -0.57 27.16 10.32
CA GLU A 192 -1.13 26.16 11.25
C GLU A 192 -2.09 25.20 10.55
N ALA A 193 -1.89 23.91 10.75
CA ALA A 193 -2.75 22.88 10.21
C ALA A 193 -2.95 21.72 11.19
N TYR A 194 -4.08 21.01 11.07
CA TYR A 194 -4.53 20.04 12.04
C TYR A 194 -4.63 18.65 11.42
N CYS A 195 -4.00 17.68 12.07
CA CYS A 195 -3.98 16.29 11.63
C CYS A 195 -4.71 15.45 12.68
N GLU A 196 -5.88 14.91 12.33
CA GLU A 196 -6.71 14.22 13.30
C GLU A 196 -7.06 12.80 12.87
N LEU A 197 -6.75 11.83 13.74
CA LEU A 197 -7.18 10.44 13.59
C LEU A 197 -8.48 10.22 14.37
N LEU A 198 -9.54 9.84 13.67
CA LEU A 198 -10.84 9.47 14.26
C LEU A 198 -10.80 7.97 14.60
N PHE A 199 -10.29 7.67 15.78
CA PHE A 199 -10.03 6.31 16.20
C PHE A 199 -11.29 5.56 16.64
N ASN A 200 -11.50 4.35 16.12
CA ASN A 200 -12.47 3.39 16.62
C ASN A 200 -11.83 2.00 16.65
N HIS A 201 -12.07 1.22 17.70
CA HIS A 201 -11.55 -0.14 17.81
C HIS A 201 -12.02 -1.06 16.67
N ALA A 202 -13.19 -0.81 16.09
CA ALA A 202 -13.67 -1.60 14.95
C ALA A 202 -12.80 -1.43 13.70
N ASP A 203 -12.06 -0.33 13.57
CA ASP A 203 -11.16 -0.09 12.44
C ASP A 203 -9.98 -1.08 12.41
N LEU A 204 -9.57 -1.59 13.57
CA LEU A 204 -8.50 -2.58 13.68
C LEU A 204 -8.80 -3.82 12.84
N ARG A 205 -10.07 -4.27 12.81
CA ARG A 205 -10.48 -5.43 12.00
C ARG A 205 -10.24 -5.22 10.50
N THR A 206 -10.40 -3.98 10.03
CA THR A 206 -10.11 -3.63 8.63
C THR A 206 -8.63 -3.73 8.35
N GLN A 207 -7.79 -3.24 9.26
CA GLN A 207 -6.34 -3.33 9.12
C GLN A 207 -5.84 -4.78 9.25
N GLU A 208 -6.36 -5.54 10.20
CA GLU A 208 -6.09 -6.98 10.35
C GLU A 208 -6.41 -7.72 9.05
N PHE A 209 -7.59 -7.48 8.46
CA PHE A 209 -7.97 -8.05 7.17
C PHE A 209 -6.97 -7.74 6.05
N PHE A 210 -6.46 -6.50 5.96
CA PHE A 210 -5.44 -6.15 4.97
C PHE A 210 -4.08 -6.78 5.28
N ILE A 211 -3.66 -6.78 6.55
CA ILE A 211 -2.40 -7.41 6.98
C ILE A 211 -2.43 -8.91 6.67
N GLU A 212 -3.49 -9.60 7.04
CA GLU A 212 -3.69 -11.01 6.71
C GLU A 212 -3.74 -11.22 5.20
N GLY A 213 -4.39 -10.31 4.46
CA GLY A 213 -4.51 -10.39 3.00
C GLY A 213 -3.17 -10.40 2.26
N VAL A 214 -2.16 -9.71 2.78
CA VAL A 214 -0.82 -9.64 2.14
C VAL A 214 0.19 -10.62 2.74
N ASN A 215 -0.12 -11.24 3.89
CA ASN A 215 0.74 -12.18 4.60
C ASN A 215 0.08 -13.56 4.72
N PRO A 216 0.07 -14.36 3.64
CA PRO A 216 -0.53 -15.69 3.68
C PRO A 216 0.26 -16.61 4.63
N GLY A 217 -0.45 -17.34 5.47
CA GLY A 217 0.15 -18.38 6.30
C GLY A 217 0.74 -19.51 5.45
N ILE A 218 1.76 -20.17 5.97
CA ILE A 218 2.38 -21.35 5.33
C ILE A 218 1.36 -22.42 4.94
N PRO A 219 0.39 -22.79 5.80
CA PRO A 219 -0.61 -23.78 5.44
C PRO A 219 -1.37 -23.44 4.17
N LEU A 220 -1.79 -22.18 4.01
CA LEU A 220 -2.50 -21.72 2.82
C LEU A 220 -1.64 -21.81 1.55
N ILE A 221 -0.35 -21.51 1.65
CA ILE A 221 0.58 -21.61 0.51
C ILE A 221 0.72 -23.07 0.07
N VAL A 222 0.85 -23.99 1.03
CA VAL A 222 0.95 -25.43 0.77
C VAL A 222 -0.37 -25.97 0.19
N GLU A 223 -1.51 -25.66 0.79
CA GLU A 223 -2.83 -26.08 0.31
C GLU A 223 -3.10 -25.56 -1.11
N LEU A 224 -2.75 -24.31 -1.40
CA LEU A 224 -2.89 -23.73 -2.73
C LEU A 224 -2.00 -24.47 -3.75
N TYR A 225 -0.74 -24.76 -3.40
CA TYR A 225 0.16 -25.50 -4.30
C TYR A 225 -0.38 -26.93 -4.57
N GLU A 226 -0.83 -27.63 -3.53
CA GLU A 226 -1.41 -28.97 -3.68
C GLU A 226 -2.72 -28.95 -4.49
N LEU A 227 -3.56 -27.94 -4.28
CA LEU A 227 -4.78 -27.72 -5.06
C LEU A 227 -4.43 -27.55 -6.55
N LEU A 228 -3.48 -26.69 -6.88
CA LEU A 228 -3.03 -26.44 -8.25
C LEU A 228 -2.40 -27.72 -8.84
N ARG A 229 -1.53 -28.40 -8.10
CA ARG A 229 -0.89 -29.66 -8.50
C ARG A 229 -1.90 -30.75 -8.86
N LYS A 230 -2.96 -30.88 -8.05
CA LYS A 230 -4.01 -31.89 -8.24
C LYS A 230 -4.88 -31.62 -9.48
N HIS A 231 -5.08 -30.36 -9.83
CA HIS A 231 -5.97 -29.96 -10.90
C HIS A 231 -5.25 -29.51 -12.19
N CYS A 232 -3.93 -29.55 -12.19
CA CYS A 232 -3.17 -29.37 -13.43
C CYS A 232 -3.52 -30.50 -14.41
N SER A 233 -3.80 -30.16 -15.67
CA SER A 233 -3.97 -31.16 -16.71
C SER A 233 -2.66 -31.96 -16.89
N ALA A 234 -2.80 -33.25 -17.21
CA ALA A 234 -1.63 -34.10 -17.43
C ALA A 234 -0.81 -33.68 -18.67
N GLU A 235 -1.46 -33.01 -19.64
CA GLU A 235 -0.86 -32.65 -20.92
C GLU A 235 -0.26 -31.24 -20.89
N THR A 236 -0.99 -30.23 -20.36
CA THR A 236 -0.59 -28.81 -20.41
C THR A 236 -0.01 -28.30 -19.12
N HIS A 237 -0.20 -29.02 -18.00
CA HIS A 237 0.15 -28.59 -16.65
C HIS A 237 -0.45 -27.23 -16.23
N ASP A 238 -1.56 -26.85 -16.86
CA ASP A 238 -2.20 -25.55 -16.71
C ASP A 238 -3.46 -25.60 -15.87
N VAL A 239 -3.72 -24.51 -15.16
CA VAL A 239 -4.98 -24.23 -14.45
C VAL A 239 -5.43 -22.83 -14.83
N MET A 240 -6.71 -22.68 -15.18
CA MET A 240 -7.34 -21.40 -15.55
C MET A 240 -8.45 -21.06 -14.57
N TRP A 241 -8.09 -20.44 -13.45
CA TRP A 241 -9.03 -19.99 -12.42
C TRP A 241 -8.84 -18.52 -12.07
N SER A 242 -9.92 -17.88 -11.59
CA SER A 242 -9.81 -16.57 -10.94
C SER A 242 -9.31 -16.73 -9.50
N LEU A 243 -8.93 -15.60 -8.87
CA LEU A 243 -8.55 -15.61 -7.45
C LEU A 243 -9.72 -16.01 -6.56
N GLU A 244 -10.93 -15.60 -6.93
CA GLU A 244 -12.18 -15.91 -6.23
C GLU A 244 -12.49 -17.41 -6.32
N GLU A 245 -12.36 -18.02 -7.50
CA GLU A 245 -12.55 -19.46 -7.69
C GLU A 245 -11.55 -20.28 -6.85
N MET A 246 -10.29 -19.81 -6.77
CA MET A 246 -9.27 -20.45 -5.91
C MET A 246 -9.60 -20.30 -4.43
N ALA A 247 -10.03 -19.10 -4.01
CA ALA A 247 -10.40 -18.81 -2.63
C ALA A 247 -11.59 -19.67 -2.17
N GLU A 248 -12.59 -19.83 -3.03
CA GLU A 248 -13.75 -20.69 -2.77
C GLU A 248 -13.34 -22.15 -2.56
N ARG A 249 -12.50 -22.70 -3.44
CA ARG A 249 -12.00 -24.07 -3.37
C ARG A 249 -11.16 -24.34 -2.11
N LEU A 250 -10.39 -23.34 -1.69
CA LEU A 250 -9.59 -23.37 -0.45
C LEU A 250 -10.40 -23.01 0.79
N LYS A 251 -11.68 -22.68 0.64
CA LYS A 251 -12.54 -22.15 1.73
C LYS A 251 -11.89 -20.93 2.43
N CYS A 252 -11.09 -20.17 1.69
CA CYS A 252 -10.42 -18.97 2.16
C CYS A 252 -11.35 -17.77 2.03
N ARG A 253 -11.62 -17.07 3.14
CA ARG A 253 -12.52 -15.90 3.13
C ARG A 253 -11.93 -14.67 2.46
N ASN A 254 -10.60 -14.61 2.31
CA ASN A 254 -9.89 -13.46 1.79
C ASN A 254 -9.13 -13.83 0.51
N ALA A 255 -9.68 -13.50 -0.66
CA ALA A 255 -9.04 -13.77 -1.95
C ALA A 255 -7.68 -13.06 -2.11
N MET A 256 -7.42 -11.96 -1.35
CA MET A 256 -6.11 -11.31 -1.33
C MET A 256 -5.02 -12.24 -0.78
N GLN A 257 -5.33 -13.06 0.24
CA GLN A 257 -4.38 -14.06 0.77
C GLN A 257 -3.98 -15.07 -0.31
N VAL A 258 -4.95 -15.52 -1.11
CA VAL A 258 -4.67 -16.43 -2.24
C VAL A 258 -3.78 -15.76 -3.27
N GLY A 259 -4.03 -14.49 -3.61
CA GLY A 259 -3.18 -13.70 -4.50
C GLY A 259 -1.75 -13.52 -3.97
N ALA A 260 -1.62 -13.28 -2.67
CA ALA A 260 -0.33 -13.20 -2.01
C ALA A 260 0.39 -14.57 -1.98
N ALA A 261 -0.32 -15.66 -1.69
CA ALA A 261 0.22 -17.03 -1.73
C ALA A 261 0.70 -17.41 -3.15
N LEU A 262 -0.08 -17.08 -4.19
CA LEU A 262 0.35 -17.23 -5.58
C LEU A 262 1.64 -16.46 -5.87
N SER A 263 1.73 -15.22 -5.40
CA SER A 263 2.92 -14.39 -5.58
C SER A 263 4.16 -15.00 -4.92
N VAL A 264 3.99 -15.68 -3.78
CA VAL A 264 5.06 -16.43 -3.14
C VAL A 264 5.49 -17.62 -4.01
N LEU A 265 4.55 -18.42 -4.51
CA LEU A 265 4.83 -19.57 -5.36
C LEU A 265 5.52 -19.17 -6.69
N ILE A 266 5.05 -18.08 -7.32
CA ILE A 266 5.65 -17.54 -8.56
C ILE A 266 7.09 -17.07 -8.29
N ARG A 267 7.29 -16.29 -7.23
CA ARG A 267 8.61 -15.74 -6.87
C ARG A 267 9.64 -16.83 -6.59
N ASN A 268 9.20 -17.96 -6.05
CA ASN A 268 10.04 -19.10 -5.79
C ASN A 268 10.12 -20.10 -6.96
N GLY A 269 9.53 -19.78 -8.12
CA GLY A 269 9.63 -20.59 -9.33
C GLY A 269 8.83 -21.90 -9.30
N ALA A 270 7.91 -22.06 -8.34
CA ALA A 270 7.06 -23.26 -8.26
C ALA A 270 5.96 -23.27 -9.33
N ILE A 271 5.49 -22.10 -9.72
CA ILE A 271 4.50 -21.89 -10.77
C ILE A 271 4.90 -20.68 -11.62
N SER A 272 4.44 -20.66 -12.86
CA SER A 272 4.48 -19.47 -13.73
C SER A 272 3.06 -18.95 -13.97
N ARG A 273 2.93 -17.66 -14.13
CA ARG A 273 1.68 -16.98 -14.41
C ARG A 273 1.70 -16.41 -15.83
N HIS A 274 0.65 -16.65 -16.57
CA HIS A 274 0.43 -16.06 -17.88
C HIS A 274 -0.89 -15.29 -17.86
N ASP A 275 -0.85 -14.05 -18.25
CA ASP A 275 -2.07 -13.23 -18.35
C ASP A 275 -2.85 -13.65 -19.59
N VAL A 276 -4.14 -13.92 -19.39
CA VAL A 276 -5.09 -14.24 -20.47
C VAL A 276 -6.21 -13.20 -20.44
N PRO A 277 -6.87 -12.94 -21.57
CA PRO A 277 -8.01 -12.02 -21.61
C PRO A 277 -9.09 -12.41 -20.61
N GLY A 278 -9.59 -11.45 -19.84
CA GLY A 278 -10.59 -11.64 -18.79
C GLY A 278 -9.97 -11.64 -17.38
N GLN A 279 -10.80 -11.98 -16.38
CA GLN A 279 -10.36 -12.00 -14.96
C GLN A 279 -9.65 -13.31 -14.55
N ARG A 280 -9.51 -14.26 -15.46
CA ARG A 280 -8.85 -15.54 -15.21
C ARG A 280 -7.36 -15.45 -15.43
N VAL A 281 -6.61 -16.26 -14.71
CA VAL A 281 -5.16 -16.36 -14.83
C VAL A 281 -4.81 -17.78 -15.23
N LYS A 282 -3.99 -17.92 -16.25
CA LYS A 282 -3.37 -19.18 -16.61
C LYS A 282 -2.14 -19.40 -15.73
N LEU A 283 -2.14 -20.46 -14.94
CA LEU A 283 -1.05 -20.87 -14.10
C LEU A 283 -0.46 -22.17 -14.63
N THR A 284 0.82 -22.16 -14.93
CA THR A 284 1.56 -23.33 -15.41
C THR A 284 2.51 -23.81 -14.31
N ARG A 285 2.44 -25.09 -13.97
CA ARG A 285 3.42 -25.69 -13.07
C ARG A 285 4.77 -25.82 -13.77
N VAL A 286 5.85 -25.39 -13.10
CA VAL A 286 7.20 -25.61 -13.61
C VAL A 286 7.54 -27.09 -13.40
N THR A 287 7.72 -27.82 -14.51
CA THR A 287 7.86 -29.29 -14.50
C THR A 287 9.28 -29.80 -14.61
N ASP A 288 10.27 -28.93 -14.71
CA ASP A 288 11.68 -29.37 -14.83
C ASP A 288 12.17 -29.93 -13.48
N PRO A 289 12.36 -31.26 -13.37
CA PRO A 289 12.87 -31.89 -12.15
C PRO A 289 14.32 -31.48 -11.82
N SER A 290 15.08 -30.97 -12.79
CA SER A 290 16.44 -30.48 -12.56
C SER A 290 16.44 -29.12 -11.84
N VAL A 291 15.34 -28.36 -11.99
CA VAL A 291 15.00 -27.18 -11.18
C VAL A 291 14.28 -27.58 -9.88
N SER A 292 13.90 -28.85 -9.73
CA SER A 292 13.24 -29.43 -8.54
C SER A 292 14.13 -29.54 -7.30
N GLY A 293 15.26 -28.91 -7.28
CA GLY A 293 15.90 -28.43 -6.06
C GLY A 293 15.03 -27.43 -5.27
N LEU A 294 13.86 -27.03 -5.79
CA LEU A 294 12.77 -26.43 -5.05
C LEU A 294 11.99 -27.52 -4.28
N LYS A 295 12.64 -28.16 -3.34
CA LYS A 295 11.98 -28.50 -2.11
C LYS A 295 11.49 -27.16 -1.57
N ILE A 296 10.19 -26.86 -1.72
CA ILE A 296 9.55 -25.93 -0.76
C ILE A 296 9.87 -26.63 0.56
N PRO A 297 10.76 -26.07 1.38
CA PRO A 297 11.04 -26.72 2.64
C PRO A 297 9.71 -26.68 3.36
N LEU A 298 9.08 -27.82 3.56
CA LEU A 298 7.87 -28.00 4.38
C LEU A 298 8.19 -27.78 5.87
N ASP A 299 9.43 -27.42 6.16
CA ASP A 299 9.97 -27.08 7.45
C ASP A 299 9.82 -25.57 7.68
N GLU A 300 9.13 -25.22 8.75
CA GLU A 300 8.90 -23.81 9.16
C GLU A 300 10.19 -22.99 9.25
N ASP A 301 11.30 -23.61 9.67
CA ASP A 301 12.56 -22.91 9.87
C ASP A 301 13.24 -22.56 8.53
N ALA A 302 13.17 -23.42 7.55
CA ALA A 302 13.71 -23.17 6.22
C ALA A 302 12.86 -22.17 5.40
N LEU A 303 11.55 -22.06 5.72
CA LEU A 303 10.67 -21.01 5.18
C LEU A 303 10.96 -19.66 5.83
N ARG A 304 11.30 -19.64 7.13
CA ARG A 304 11.74 -18.46 7.87
C ARG A 304 13.09 -17.93 7.36
N GLU A 305 14.06 -18.81 7.07
CA GLU A 305 15.35 -18.41 6.49
C GLU A 305 15.20 -17.78 5.09
N LYS A 306 14.22 -18.24 4.29
CA LYS A 306 13.91 -17.66 2.97
C LYS A 306 13.01 -16.42 3.03
N GLY A 307 12.67 -15.93 4.22
CA GLY A 307 11.83 -14.74 4.40
C GLY A 307 10.35 -14.97 4.09
N ILE A 308 9.92 -16.23 4.04
CA ILE A 308 8.54 -16.63 3.86
C ILE A 308 7.93 -16.80 5.27
N GLY A 309 7.00 -15.94 5.67
CA GLY A 309 6.26 -16.10 6.94
C GLY A 309 6.71 -15.20 8.10
N ARG A 310 7.45 -14.13 7.89
CA ARG A 310 7.63 -13.10 8.93
C ARG A 310 6.46 -12.12 8.89
N ALA A 311 5.48 -12.33 9.77
CA ALA A 311 4.74 -11.23 10.35
C ALA A 311 5.74 -10.44 11.21
N HIS A 312 5.99 -9.19 10.88
CA HIS A 312 6.66 -8.30 11.81
C HIS A 312 5.57 -7.75 12.76
N VAL A 313 5.67 -8.16 14.02
CA VAL A 313 5.09 -7.44 15.16
C VAL A 313 5.78 -6.08 15.26
#